data_36b31b1657caa08b5374553c01df64df
#
_entry.id   36b31b1657caa08b5374553c01df64df
#
_cell.length_a   1.000
_cell.length_b   1.000
_cell.length_c   1.000
_cell.angle_alpha   90.00
_cell.angle_beta   90.00
_cell.angle_gamma   90.00
#
_symmetry.space_group_name_H-M   'P 1'
#
loop_
_entity.id
_entity.type
_entity.pdbx_description
1 polymer ?
#
loop_
_entity_poly.entity_id
_entity_poly.type
_entity_poly.pdbx_seq_one_letter_code
_entity_poly.pdbx_strand_id
1 'polypeptide(L)'
;ETTESNAISTSQMSYDSRISNLDTYINQLASHPEYVPNETEIQIPSLQAYHQELVTSSSLVNAAGNALITARTNRNNVLYYNQNNVIKLMQEVKAYLKSLGDAGLPYYKAFVKLKFSNIN
;
A
#
# COMPACT_ATOMS: atom_id res chain seq x y z
N GLU A 1 12.63 -7.90 32.43
CA GLU A 1 12.91 -7.93 30.96
C GLU A 1 11.60 -7.77 30.23
N THR A 2 11.35 -6.54 29.77
CA THR A 2 10.22 -6.25 28.91
C THR A 2 10.56 -6.73 27.51
N THR A 3 9.98 -7.85 27.10
CA THR A 3 9.93 -8.22 25.70
C THR A 3 9.04 -7.21 25.00
N GLU A 4 9.63 -6.25 24.31
CA GLU A 4 8.91 -5.43 23.37
C GLU A 4 8.32 -6.37 22.32
N SER A 5 7.01 -6.60 22.39
CA SER A 5 6.30 -7.25 21.30
C SER A 5 6.29 -6.27 20.13
N ASN A 6 7.20 -6.44 19.20
CA ASN A 6 7.12 -5.76 17.93
C ASN A 6 5.76 -6.07 17.31
N ALA A 7 4.92 -5.05 17.19
CA ALA A 7 3.59 -5.16 16.62
C ALA A 7 3.65 -5.32 15.09
N ILE A 8 4.38 -6.35 14.64
CA ILE A 8 4.34 -6.78 13.25
C ILE A 8 3.03 -7.53 13.05
N SER A 9 2.26 -7.16 12.05
CA SER A 9 1.03 -7.85 11.69
C SER A 9 1.26 -9.36 11.66
N THR A 10 0.42 -10.13 12.33
CA THR A 10 0.52 -11.61 12.41
C THR A 10 0.54 -12.24 11.01
N SER A 11 -0.18 -11.66 10.05
CA SER A 11 -0.19 -12.13 8.67
C SER A 11 1.15 -11.92 7.98
N GLN A 12 1.80 -10.78 8.18
CA GLN A 12 3.11 -10.50 7.58
C GLN A 12 4.20 -11.39 8.17
N MET A 13 4.19 -11.59 9.49
CA MET A 13 5.08 -12.55 10.15
C MET A 13 4.91 -13.96 9.58
N SER A 14 3.67 -14.37 9.30
CA SER A 14 3.40 -15.69 8.74
C SER A 14 4.05 -15.89 7.37
N TYR A 15 3.98 -14.93 6.46
CA TYR A 15 4.60 -15.03 5.14
C TYR A 15 6.12 -14.93 5.21
N ASP A 16 6.63 -13.92 5.88
CA ASP A 16 8.09 -13.74 6.01
C ASP A 16 8.73 -14.92 6.75
N SER A 17 8.10 -15.42 7.79
CA SER A 17 8.59 -16.59 8.52
C SER A 17 8.60 -17.84 7.65
N ARG A 18 7.59 -18.05 6.82
CA ARG A 18 7.53 -19.21 5.92
C ARG A 18 8.63 -19.15 4.86
N ILE A 19 8.88 -17.98 4.30
CA ILE A 19 9.96 -17.77 3.32
C ILE A 19 11.32 -17.99 3.97
N SER A 20 11.55 -17.44 5.15
CA SER A 20 12.79 -17.62 5.91
C SER A 20 13.00 -19.09 6.33
N ASN A 21 11.95 -19.75 6.79
CA ASN A 21 12.01 -21.16 7.18
C ASN A 21 12.33 -22.06 5.98
N LEU A 22 11.77 -21.75 4.82
CA LEU A 22 12.09 -22.48 3.59
C LEU A 22 13.57 -22.36 3.23
N ASP A 23 14.14 -21.16 3.33
CA ASP A 23 15.57 -20.95 3.08
C ASP A 23 16.44 -21.75 4.05
N THR A 24 16.12 -21.71 5.34
CA THR A 24 16.81 -22.49 6.36
C THR A 24 16.72 -23.98 6.07
N TYR A 25 15.56 -24.46 5.67
CA TYR A 25 15.31 -25.86 5.35
C TYR A 25 16.12 -26.32 4.14
N ILE A 26 16.17 -25.50 3.08
CA ILE A 26 16.96 -25.78 1.88
C ILE A 26 18.44 -25.84 2.23
N ASN A 27 18.95 -24.93 3.06
CA ASN A 27 20.35 -24.92 3.49
C ASN A 27 20.69 -26.16 4.31
N GLN A 28 19.79 -26.61 5.17
CA GLN A 28 19.97 -27.86 5.91
C GLN A 28 20.02 -29.08 4.98
N LEU A 29 19.11 -29.16 4.01
CA LEU A 29 19.13 -30.23 3.01
C LEU A 29 20.42 -30.23 2.18
N ALA A 30 20.88 -29.04 1.77
CA ALA A 30 22.11 -28.90 1.00
C ALA A 30 23.37 -29.32 1.78
N SER A 31 23.31 -29.31 3.11
CA SER A 31 24.41 -29.74 3.97
C SER A 31 24.49 -31.28 4.13
N HIS A 32 23.49 -31.99 3.66
CA HIS A 32 23.42 -33.46 3.75
C HIS A 32 23.74 -34.10 2.39
N PRO A 33 24.94 -34.74 2.22
CA PRO A 33 25.32 -35.36 0.95
C PRO A 33 24.36 -36.48 0.49
N GLU A 34 23.63 -37.07 1.43
CA GLU A 34 22.67 -38.14 1.16
C GLU A 34 21.38 -37.62 0.50
N TYR A 35 21.13 -36.33 0.53
CA TYR A 35 19.92 -35.76 -0.07
C TYR A 35 20.09 -35.66 -1.59
N VAL A 36 19.70 -36.73 -2.27
CA VAL A 36 19.77 -36.84 -3.75
C VAL A 36 18.45 -37.40 -4.28
N PRO A 37 17.37 -36.65 -4.22
CA PRO A 37 16.08 -37.12 -4.70
C PRO A 37 16.06 -37.25 -6.23
N ASN A 38 15.31 -38.22 -6.73
CA ASN A 38 15.08 -38.40 -8.17
C ASN A 38 14.04 -37.42 -8.73
N GLU A 39 13.11 -37.02 -7.87
CA GLU A 39 12.04 -36.06 -8.21
C GLU A 39 12.62 -34.68 -8.42
N THR A 40 12.45 -34.12 -9.62
CA THR A 40 13.04 -32.86 -10.00
C THR A 40 12.57 -31.71 -9.11
N GLU A 41 11.30 -31.75 -8.70
CA GLU A 41 10.64 -30.69 -7.94
C GLU A 41 11.25 -30.48 -6.55
N ILE A 42 11.84 -31.50 -5.96
CA ILE A 42 12.43 -31.43 -4.63
C ILE A 42 13.96 -31.45 -4.64
N GLN A 43 14.58 -31.34 -5.81
CA GLN A 43 16.02 -31.14 -5.90
C GLN A 43 16.41 -29.73 -5.41
N ILE A 44 17.60 -29.59 -4.86
CA ILE A 44 18.08 -28.31 -4.28
C ILE A 44 17.93 -27.14 -5.24
N PRO A 45 18.36 -27.23 -6.53
CA PRO A 45 18.19 -26.10 -7.45
C PRO A 45 16.72 -25.68 -7.66
N SER A 46 15.80 -26.65 -7.71
CA SER A 46 14.36 -26.37 -7.85
C SER A 46 13.79 -25.70 -6.61
N LEU A 47 14.19 -26.13 -5.42
CA LEU A 47 13.77 -25.53 -4.16
C LEU A 47 14.31 -24.11 -4.02
N GLN A 48 15.56 -23.87 -4.43
CA GLN A 48 16.14 -22.54 -4.43
C GLN A 48 15.42 -21.59 -5.40
N ALA A 49 15.07 -22.06 -6.58
CA ALA A 49 14.28 -21.29 -7.55
C ALA A 49 12.89 -20.95 -7.01
N TYR A 50 12.24 -21.88 -6.35
CA TYR A 50 10.95 -21.67 -5.70
C TYR A 50 11.03 -20.65 -4.57
N HIS A 51 12.07 -20.74 -3.74
CA HIS A 51 12.32 -19.72 -2.69
C HIS A 51 12.51 -18.33 -3.30
N GLN A 52 13.30 -18.21 -4.37
CA GLN A 52 13.52 -16.93 -5.05
C GLN A 52 12.22 -16.36 -5.62
N GLU A 53 11.35 -17.18 -6.16
CA GLU A 53 10.04 -16.78 -6.64
C GLU A 53 9.18 -16.19 -5.50
N LEU A 54 9.19 -16.82 -4.33
CA LEU A 54 8.49 -16.30 -3.15
C LEU A 54 9.05 -14.96 -2.68
N VAL A 55 10.37 -14.81 -2.64
CA VAL A 55 11.03 -13.54 -2.29
C VAL A 55 10.62 -12.42 -3.25
N THR A 56 10.64 -12.71 -4.56
CA THR A 56 10.26 -11.75 -5.59
C THR A 56 8.79 -11.35 -5.46
N SER A 57 7.90 -12.32 -5.25
CA SER A 57 6.46 -12.06 -5.08
C SER A 57 6.19 -11.22 -3.83
N SER A 58 6.86 -11.50 -2.73
CA SER A 58 6.73 -10.71 -1.49
C SER A 58 7.21 -9.27 -1.70
N SER A 59 8.30 -9.09 -2.40
CA SER A 59 8.83 -7.75 -2.74
C SER A 59 7.85 -6.95 -3.61
N LEU A 60 7.20 -7.60 -4.57
CA LEU A 60 6.18 -6.95 -5.43
C LEU A 60 4.95 -6.51 -4.62
N VAL A 61 4.51 -7.32 -3.66
CA VAL A 61 3.40 -6.96 -2.76
C VAL A 61 3.76 -5.71 -1.95
N ASN A 62 4.95 -5.66 -1.39
CA ASN A 62 5.42 -4.51 -0.62
C ASN A 62 5.51 -3.25 -1.48
N ALA A 63 6.04 -3.36 -2.70
CA ALA A 63 6.13 -2.25 -3.64
C ALA A 63 4.75 -1.73 -4.05
N ALA A 64 3.80 -2.62 -4.31
CA ALA A 64 2.42 -2.26 -4.64
C ALA A 64 1.73 -1.55 -3.47
N GLY A 65 1.96 -2.02 -2.23
CA GLY A 65 1.44 -1.39 -1.02
C GLY A 65 1.98 0.04 -0.84
N ASN A 66 3.27 0.23 -1.03
CA ASN A 66 3.90 1.56 -0.95
C ASN A 66 3.38 2.50 -2.05
N ALA A 67 3.22 2.01 -3.27
CA ALA A 67 2.65 2.78 -4.37
C ALA A 67 1.22 3.22 -4.07
N LEU A 68 0.41 2.36 -3.46
CA LEU A 68 -0.95 2.69 -3.05
C LEU A 68 -0.97 3.78 -1.98
N ILE A 69 -0.10 3.69 -0.98
CA ILE A 69 0.03 4.72 0.07
C ILE A 69 0.40 6.06 -0.55
N THR A 70 1.39 6.08 -1.45
CA THR A 70 1.82 7.30 -2.16
C THR A 70 0.67 7.89 -2.97
N ALA A 71 -0.04 7.08 -3.73
CA ALA A 71 -1.18 7.54 -4.53
C ALA A 71 -2.29 8.13 -3.66
N ARG A 72 -2.61 7.50 -2.54
CA ARG A 72 -3.60 8.00 -1.57
C ARG A 72 -3.18 9.31 -0.94
N THR A 73 -1.90 9.43 -0.57
CA THR A 73 -1.33 10.67 -0.02
C THR A 73 -1.43 11.81 -1.03
N ASN A 74 -1.03 11.57 -2.27
CA ASN A 74 -1.11 12.57 -3.35
C ASN A 74 -2.56 13.02 -3.59
N ARG A 75 -3.49 12.07 -3.66
CA ARG A 75 -4.92 12.39 -3.77
C ARG A 75 -5.38 13.27 -2.62
N ASN A 76 -5.04 12.91 -1.40
CA ASN A 76 -5.46 13.66 -0.21
C ASN A 76 -4.84 15.06 -0.17
N ASN A 77 -3.60 15.21 -0.61
CA ASN A 77 -2.96 16.51 -0.73
C ASN A 77 -3.69 17.43 -1.70
N VAL A 78 -4.05 16.93 -2.88
CA VAL A 78 -4.80 17.71 -3.88
C VAL A 78 -6.20 18.07 -3.38
N LEU A 79 -6.86 17.14 -2.69
CA LEU A 79 -8.23 17.35 -2.20
C LEU A 79 -8.27 18.26 -0.97
N TYR A 80 -7.35 18.10 -0.01
CA TYR A 80 -7.53 18.66 1.34
C TYR A 80 -6.35 19.45 1.89
N TYR A 81 -5.09 19.04 1.62
CA TYR A 81 -3.95 19.53 2.39
C TYR A 81 -3.06 20.54 1.68
N ASN A 82 -3.00 20.54 0.35
CA ASN A 82 -2.24 21.54 -0.38
C ASN A 82 -2.81 22.94 -0.18
N GLN A 83 -1.97 23.95 -0.35
CA GLN A 83 -2.39 25.35 -0.21
C GLN A 83 -3.57 25.69 -1.12
N ASN A 84 -3.59 25.18 -2.34
CA ASN A 84 -4.69 25.31 -3.30
C ASN A 84 -5.40 23.96 -3.46
N ASN A 85 -5.95 23.45 -2.36
CA ASN A 85 -6.72 22.21 -2.40
C ASN A 85 -8.13 22.43 -2.95
N VAL A 86 -8.80 21.34 -3.33
CA VAL A 86 -10.14 21.39 -3.94
C VAL A 86 -11.16 22.08 -3.02
N ILE A 87 -11.12 21.78 -1.72
CA ILE A 87 -12.05 22.37 -0.75
C ILE A 87 -11.92 23.90 -0.73
N LYS A 88 -10.70 24.39 -0.64
CA LYS A 88 -10.42 25.82 -0.61
C LYS A 88 -10.85 26.51 -1.90
N LEU A 89 -10.51 25.91 -3.06
CA LEU A 89 -10.90 26.45 -4.36
C LEU A 89 -12.43 26.52 -4.52
N MET A 90 -13.14 25.51 -4.03
CA MET A 90 -14.61 25.49 -4.07
C MET A 90 -15.21 26.58 -3.17
N GLN A 91 -14.60 26.84 -2.03
CA GLN A 91 -15.00 27.94 -1.15
C GLN A 91 -14.81 29.31 -1.83
N GLU A 92 -13.67 29.50 -2.50
CA GLU A 92 -13.37 30.71 -3.26
C GLU A 92 -14.35 30.92 -4.43
N VAL A 93 -14.68 29.86 -5.16
CA VAL A 93 -15.68 29.90 -6.23
C VAL A 93 -17.06 30.31 -5.67
N LYS A 94 -17.47 29.74 -4.55
CA LYS A 94 -18.74 30.12 -3.89
C LYS A 94 -18.75 31.57 -3.48
N ALA A 95 -17.67 32.06 -2.89
CA ALA A 95 -17.51 33.47 -2.49
C ALA A 95 -17.60 34.41 -3.70
N TYR A 96 -16.95 34.04 -4.79
CA TYR A 96 -17.02 34.84 -6.04
C TYR A 96 -18.45 34.88 -6.61
N LEU A 97 -19.14 33.76 -6.73
CA LEU A 97 -20.51 33.69 -7.22
C LEU A 97 -21.46 34.53 -6.35
N LYS A 98 -21.26 34.48 -5.03
CA LYS A 98 -22.05 35.28 -4.10
C LYS A 98 -21.76 36.80 -4.28
N SER A 99 -20.53 37.18 -4.58
CA SER A 99 -20.15 38.57 -4.80
C SER A 99 -20.78 39.20 -6.04
N LEU A 100 -21.23 38.38 -7.01
CA LEU A 100 -21.91 38.87 -8.21
C LEU A 100 -23.36 39.32 -7.96
N GLY A 101 -23.89 39.12 -6.77
CA GLY A 101 -25.28 39.50 -6.41
C GLY A 101 -26.29 38.71 -7.23
N ASP A 102 -27.31 39.39 -7.74
CA ASP A 102 -28.42 38.73 -8.47
C ASP A 102 -27.96 38.00 -9.73
N ALA A 103 -26.93 38.47 -10.41
CA ALA A 103 -26.38 37.82 -11.60
C ALA A 103 -25.78 36.46 -11.28
N GLY A 104 -25.18 36.28 -10.11
CA GLY A 104 -24.56 35.04 -9.67
C GLY A 104 -25.49 34.10 -8.92
N LEU A 105 -26.65 34.57 -8.48
CA LEU A 105 -27.53 33.85 -7.57
C LEU A 105 -27.98 32.46 -8.09
N PRO A 106 -28.43 32.29 -9.35
CA PRO A 106 -28.80 30.96 -9.86
C PRO A 106 -27.66 29.96 -9.83
N TYR A 107 -26.45 30.41 -10.17
CA TYR A 107 -25.24 29.59 -10.15
C TYR A 107 -24.83 29.24 -8.73
N TYR A 108 -24.90 30.20 -7.82
CA TYR A 108 -24.61 29.98 -6.41
C TYR A 108 -25.55 28.94 -5.80
N LYS A 109 -26.86 29.03 -6.05
CA LYS A 109 -27.85 28.09 -5.55
C LYS A 109 -27.60 26.67 -6.07
N ALA A 110 -27.24 26.52 -7.36
CA ALA A 110 -26.89 25.24 -7.94
C ALA A 110 -25.59 24.69 -7.33
N PHE A 111 -24.59 25.54 -7.14
CA PHE A 111 -23.27 25.17 -6.64
C PHE A 111 -23.30 24.73 -5.17
N VAL A 112 -24.10 25.38 -4.34
CA VAL A 112 -24.22 25.05 -2.90
C VAL A 112 -24.76 23.63 -2.67
N LYS A 113 -25.48 23.06 -3.64
CA LYS A 113 -25.98 21.70 -3.55
C LYS A 113 -24.86 20.65 -3.66
N LEU A 114 -23.71 21.01 -4.28
CA LEU A 114 -22.54 20.15 -4.38
C LEU A 114 -21.73 20.29 -3.09
N LYS A 115 -21.59 19.19 -2.38
CA LYS A 115 -20.87 19.18 -1.09
C LYS A 115 -19.47 18.62 -1.26
N PHE A 116 -18.51 19.34 -0.69
CA PHE A 116 -17.12 18.95 -0.59
C PHE A 116 -16.74 18.93 0.89
N SER A 117 -16.70 17.76 1.50
CA SER A 117 -16.35 17.62 2.91
C SER A 117 -14.97 17.00 3.08
N ASN A 118 -14.25 17.42 4.12
CA ASN A 118 -13.02 16.75 4.51
C ASN A 118 -13.32 15.33 4.98
N ILE A 119 -12.38 14.44 4.76
CA ILE A 119 -12.38 13.13 5.41
C ILE A 119 -11.91 13.34 6.85
N ASN A 120 -12.74 12.94 7.81
CA ASN A 120 -12.38 12.89 9.21
C ASN A 120 -11.57 11.64 9.52
#